data_bd26c7cbfb5608590fd9caebfb22fdd0
#
_entry.id   bd26c7cbfb5608590fd9caebfb22fdd0
#
_cell.length_a   1.000
_cell.length_b   1.000
_cell.length_c   1.000
_cell.angle_alpha   90.00
_cell.angle_beta   90.00
_cell.angle_gamma   90.00
#
_symmetry.space_group_name_H-M   'P 1'
#
loop_
_entity.id
_entity.type
_entity.pdbx_description
1 polymer ?
#
loop_
_entity_poly.entity_id
_entity_poly.type
_entity_poly.pdbx_seq_one_letter_code
_entity_poly.pdbx_strand_id
1 'polypeptide(L)'
;MKNRLRTRSFLQGSISRRKFLRQTAAGAIGLVIVPRRVLGGAGYVPPSDKVNIAFIGVGSQGLRVMLRFLREPDVQGVAVCDPNKVSANHPQWDTHEFCNSVRKLLSVDSGWDWLSPDQPIQLTHSLGVTSGVAGREPCQKIVDAYYGKQQRSGQYRGCSAYSDFRELLEKQKDLDAVIVCTTDNLHATVSAAAMKKRKHVFCQKPLTHTIYEARRIAEIARDTGVATQIAVANQASESTRLLCEWIWDGAIGPVRKVMNWSSRPFWPQGLERPKEAEAVPEGLDWDLWLGPAPQRPFNHAYLPFVWRGWTDFGCGALGDMGSYSFDTIFRVLNLEAPMSVEASSSDRYEETYPLASVIHYNFAARGEVPPVKFTWYDGGLKPPRPEELEENHPLKGEGEEEDEGLLFVGDHGKILCTFNGGNPKLIPQTKMDGYKQPPKTMPRSPGNEREWLDACKGGKVKPGGNFEFSGMVTETLLLGNVASQVGQRLDWDRSNLKVNLDSAQKLVNPQRRSGWEL
;
A
#
# COMPACT_ATOMS: atom_id res chain seq x y z
N MET A 1 42.37 18.20 -53.59
CA MET A 1 43.06 17.89 -52.31
C MET A 1 41.99 17.64 -51.24
N LYS A 2 41.90 16.40 -50.79
CA LYS A 2 40.87 15.93 -49.85
C LYS A 2 41.40 16.02 -48.43
N ASN A 3 40.73 16.72 -47.51
CA ASN A 3 40.98 16.60 -46.09
C ASN A 3 39.73 16.06 -45.41
N ARG A 4 39.84 14.82 -44.89
CA ARG A 4 38.85 14.14 -44.06
C ARG A 4 39.09 14.51 -42.59
N LEU A 5 38.16 15.16 -41.97
CA LEU A 5 38.08 15.29 -40.51
C LEU A 5 37.46 14.01 -39.91
N ARG A 6 38.25 13.32 -39.07
CA ARG A 6 37.81 12.18 -38.27
C ARG A 6 37.24 12.71 -36.96
N THR A 7 35.94 12.54 -36.76
CA THR A 7 35.27 12.67 -35.45
C THR A 7 35.62 11.48 -34.56
N ARG A 8 36.27 11.74 -33.44
CA ARG A 8 36.48 10.75 -32.37
C ARG A 8 35.24 10.73 -31.46
N SER A 9 34.52 9.61 -31.46
CA SER A 9 33.50 9.31 -30.44
C SER A 9 34.19 8.94 -29.13
N PHE A 10 33.87 9.68 -28.06
CA PHE A 10 34.23 9.30 -26.70
C PHE A 10 33.25 8.22 -26.20
N LEU A 11 33.72 6.98 -26.16
CA LEU A 11 33.06 5.90 -25.41
C LEU A 11 33.38 6.10 -23.92
N GLN A 12 32.39 6.48 -23.14
CA GLN A 12 32.44 6.38 -21.67
C GLN A 12 32.39 4.91 -21.28
N GLY A 13 33.53 4.29 -21.10
CA GLY A 13 33.65 2.97 -20.52
C GLY A 13 33.56 3.05 -18.98
N SER A 14 32.63 2.36 -18.38
CA SER A 14 32.59 2.16 -16.94
C SER A 14 33.85 1.45 -16.48
N ILE A 15 34.60 2.09 -15.58
CA ILE A 15 35.83 1.51 -15.01
C ILE A 15 35.41 0.43 -14.00
N SER A 16 35.69 -0.84 -14.28
CA SER A 16 35.43 -1.93 -13.34
C SER A 16 36.29 -1.82 -12.07
N ARG A 17 35.79 -2.24 -10.90
CA ARG A 17 36.52 -2.27 -9.61
C ARG A 17 37.95 -2.82 -9.74
N ARG A 18 38.15 -3.89 -10.54
CA ARG A 18 39.51 -4.45 -10.80
C ARG A 18 40.44 -3.52 -11.57
N LYS A 19 39.92 -2.68 -12.48
CA LYS A 19 40.70 -1.74 -13.26
C LYS A 19 41.10 -0.53 -12.42
N PHE A 20 40.24 -0.06 -11.54
CA PHE A 20 40.53 0.99 -10.57
C PHE A 20 41.63 0.58 -9.59
N LEU A 21 41.52 -0.62 -9.00
CA LEU A 21 42.53 -1.14 -8.07
C LEU A 21 43.90 -1.41 -8.72
N ARG A 22 43.98 -1.70 -10.03
CA ARG A 22 45.26 -1.86 -10.75
C ARG A 22 45.92 -0.53 -11.13
N GLN A 23 45.14 0.53 -11.32
CA GLN A 23 45.68 1.85 -11.67
C GLN A 23 46.16 2.65 -10.46
N THR A 24 45.63 2.38 -9.26
CA THR A 24 46.10 3.00 -8.00
C THR A 24 47.36 2.34 -7.41
N ALA A 25 47.76 1.16 -7.88
CA ALA A 25 48.94 0.46 -7.39
C ALA A 25 50.30 1.00 -7.94
N ALA A 26 50.30 1.98 -8.83
CA ALA A 26 51.49 2.51 -9.47
C ALA A 26 51.88 3.95 -9.04
N GLY A 27 51.24 4.52 -8.04
CA GLY A 27 51.54 5.89 -7.59
C GLY A 27 51.33 6.08 -6.10
N ALA A 28 52.41 6.26 -5.37
CA ALA A 28 52.51 6.66 -3.95
C ALA A 28 51.82 5.74 -2.92
N ILE A 29 52.61 5.08 -2.11
CA ILE A 29 52.20 4.33 -0.90
C ILE A 29 51.76 5.33 0.17
N GLY A 30 50.58 5.89 0.01
CA GLY A 30 49.79 6.41 1.10
C GLY A 30 48.84 5.30 1.50
N LEU A 31 48.99 4.74 2.70
CA LEU A 31 48.00 3.81 3.31
C LEU A 31 46.68 4.58 3.47
N VAL A 32 45.82 4.54 2.44
CA VAL A 32 44.44 5.02 2.58
C VAL A 32 43.71 3.96 3.39
N ILE A 33 43.57 4.18 4.69
CA ILE A 33 42.73 3.37 5.56
C ILE A 33 41.29 3.69 5.17
N VAL A 34 40.74 2.92 4.23
CA VAL A 34 39.31 2.99 3.88
C VAL A 34 38.54 2.36 5.02
N PRO A 35 37.69 3.10 5.72
CA PRO A 35 36.90 2.53 6.82
C PRO A 35 36.11 1.31 6.35
N ARG A 36 36.05 0.25 7.19
CA ARG A 36 35.36 -1.03 6.88
C ARG A 36 33.93 -0.83 6.39
N ARG A 37 33.24 0.20 6.90
CA ARG A 37 31.89 0.61 6.47
C ARG A 37 31.77 1.04 5.00
N VAL A 38 32.88 1.41 4.35
CA VAL A 38 32.92 1.81 2.92
C VAL A 38 33.18 0.62 2.01
N LEU A 39 33.87 -0.40 2.53
CA LEU A 39 34.26 -1.59 1.76
C LEU A 39 33.21 -2.70 1.81
N GLY A 40 32.25 -2.64 2.74
CA GLY A 40 31.34 -3.74 3.02
C GLY A 40 32.05 -4.89 3.77
N GLY A 41 31.31 -5.94 4.09
CA GLY A 41 31.81 -7.12 4.80
C GLY A 41 30.80 -7.62 5.81
N ALA A 42 31.15 -8.65 6.62
CA ALA A 42 30.22 -9.20 7.57
C ALA A 42 29.61 -8.12 8.49
N GLY A 43 28.29 -7.90 8.36
CA GLY A 43 27.54 -6.91 9.11
C GLY A 43 27.56 -5.46 8.56
N TYR A 44 28.17 -5.21 7.38
CA TYR A 44 28.21 -3.87 6.79
C TYR A 44 27.86 -3.89 5.29
N VAL A 45 26.80 -3.16 4.92
CA VAL A 45 26.45 -2.88 3.53
C VAL A 45 27.16 -1.59 3.11
N PRO A 46 27.99 -1.60 2.04
CA PRO A 46 28.66 -0.38 1.58
C PRO A 46 27.60 0.64 1.09
N PRO A 47 27.88 1.95 1.20
CA PRO A 47 26.94 2.99 0.76
C PRO A 47 26.47 2.83 -0.70
N SER A 48 27.34 2.30 -1.58
CA SER A 48 27.03 2.03 -3.00
C SER A 48 25.99 0.92 -3.23
N ASP A 49 25.74 0.09 -2.23
CA ASP A 49 24.86 -1.07 -2.31
C ASP A 49 23.55 -0.83 -1.53
N LYS A 50 23.40 0.37 -0.95
CA LYS A 50 22.18 0.81 -0.30
C LYS A 50 21.20 1.45 -1.29
N VAL A 51 19.92 1.32 -1.01
CA VAL A 51 18.84 2.03 -1.72
C VAL A 51 18.53 3.31 -0.94
N ASN A 52 18.72 4.45 -1.57
CA ASN A 52 18.42 5.76 -0.99
C ASN A 52 16.92 6.06 -1.14
N ILE A 53 16.21 6.13 -0.03
CA ILE A 53 14.76 6.20 0.02
C ILE A 53 14.28 7.52 0.60
N ALA A 54 13.27 8.13 -0.04
CA ALA A 54 12.46 9.19 0.56
C ALA A 54 11.10 8.65 0.99
N PHE A 55 10.63 9.09 2.16
CA PHE A 55 9.32 8.74 2.71
C PHE A 55 8.35 9.91 2.48
N ILE A 56 7.31 9.70 1.67
CA ILE A 56 6.32 10.71 1.29
C ILE A 56 4.98 10.37 1.92
N GLY A 57 4.45 11.29 2.76
CA GLY A 57 3.33 11.02 3.64
C GLY A 57 3.79 10.30 4.91
N VAL A 58 4.21 11.08 5.91
CA VAL A 58 4.75 10.55 7.16
C VAL A 58 3.82 10.81 8.36
N GLY A 59 2.51 10.64 8.13
CA GLY A 59 1.51 10.48 9.17
C GLY A 59 1.65 9.14 9.89
N SER A 60 0.60 8.69 10.63
CA SER A 60 0.67 7.46 11.44
C SER A 60 1.15 6.23 10.67
N GLN A 61 0.56 5.95 9.51
CA GLN A 61 0.93 4.78 8.72
C GLN A 61 2.30 4.95 8.07
N GLY A 62 2.62 6.16 7.58
CA GLY A 62 3.93 6.46 7.01
C GLY A 62 5.05 6.31 8.02
N LEU A 63 4.85 6.75 9.27
CA LEU A 63 5.78 6.51 10.38
C LEU A 63 6.03 5.02 10.60
N ARG A 64 4.97 4.20 10.70
CA ARG A 64 5.10 2.74 10.88
C ARG A 64 5.90 2.10 9.75
N VAL A 65 5.60 2.47 8.52
CA VAL A 65 6.30 1.96 7.34
C VAL A 65 7.76 2.40 7.35
N MET A 66 8.03 3.66 7.61
CA MET A 66 9.39 4.20 7.72
C MET A 66 10.23 3.43 8.74
N LEU A 67 9.67 3.16 9.94
CA LEU A 67 10.37 2.39 10.98
C LEU A 67 10.69 0.96 10.54
N ARG A 68 9.86 0.32 9.70
CA ARG A 68 10.16 -1.01 9.14
C ARG A 68 11.32 -0.95 8.16
N PHE A 69 11.28 -0.01 7.20
CA PHE A 69 12.33 0.13 6.20
C PHE A 69 13.69 0.57 6.80
N LEU A 70 13.70 1.38 7.85
CA LEU A 70 14.95 1.75 8.53
C LEU A 70 15.67 0.55 9.17
N ARG A 71 14.97 -0.56 9.43
CA ARG A 71 15.59 -1.80 9.94
C ARG A 71 16.29 -2.61 8.86
N GLU A 72 15.99 -2.36 7.58
CA GLU A 72 16.64 -3.04 6.47
C GLU A 72 18.07 -2.53 6.31
N PRO A 73 19.09 -3.42 6.33
CA PRO A 73 20.50 -3.00 6.40
C PRO A 73 20.98 -2.29 5.13
N ASP A 74 20.30 -2.51 4.02
CA ASP A 74 20.60 -1.95 2.70
C ASP A 74 19.69 -0.77 2.32
N VAL A 75 19.00 -0.19 3.29
CA VAL A 75 18.23 1.05 3.15
C VAL A 75 19.00 2.23 3.72
N GLN A 76 18.91 3.37 3.04
CA GLN A 76 19.33 4.68 3.52
C GLN A 76 18.16 5.65 3.38
N GLY A 77 17.55 6.07 4.49
CA GLY A 77 16.57 7.15 4.50
C GLY A 77 17.25 8.49 4.28
N VAL A 78 16.98 9.16 3.16
CA VAL A 78 17.63 10.43 2.78
C VAL A 78 16.71 11.64 2.87
N ALA A 79 15.39 11.42 2.83
CA ALA A 79 14.42 12.51 2.95
C ALA A 79 13.08 12.03 3.50
N VAL A 80 12.34 12.98 4.09
CA VAL A 80 10.93 12.86 4.45
C VAL A 80 10.13 13.99 3.82
N CYS A 81 8.87 13.71 3.47
CA CYS A 81 7.98 14.72 2.88
C CYS A 81 6.57 14.58 3.43
N ASP A 82 6.02 15.69 3.93
CA ASP A 82 4.62 15.77 4.37
C ASP A 82 4.19 17.24 4.37
N PRO A 83 3.00 17.58 3.85
CA PRO A 83 2.46 18.95 3.97
C PRO A 83 2.29 19.38 5.42
N ASN A 84 2.20 18.43 6.36
CA ASN A 84 2.09 18.70 7.79
C ASN A 84 3.48 18.68 8.46
N LYS A 85 3.81 19.79 9.11
CA LYS A 85 5.08 19.94 9.84
C LYS A 85 5.13 19.03 11.05
N VAL A 86 4.13 19.15 11.92
CA VAL A 86 3.90 18.34 13.12
C VAL A 86 2.39 18.26 13.32
N SER A 87 1.85 17.08 13.53
CA SER A 87 0.44 16.95 13.90
C SER A 87 0.24 15.91 14.98
N ALA A 88 -0.69 16.19 15.89
CA ALA A 88 -1.20 15.27 16.89
C ALA A 88 -2.44 14.52 16.35
N ASN A 89 -3.09 13.75 17.22
CA ASN A 89 -4.32 13.01 16.93
C ASN A 89 -4.17 11.92 15.85
N HIS A 90 -2.95 11.47 15.60
CA HIS A 90 -2.75 10.26 14.82
C HIS A 90 -3.06 9.02 15.67
N PRO A 91 -3.89 8.08 15.18
CA PRO A 91 -4.27 6.91 15.97
C PRO A 91 -3.09 5.98 16.22
N GLN A 92 -2.95 5.55 17.46
CA GLN A 92 -2.08 4.47 17.89
C GLN A 92 -2.94 3.26 18.27
N TRP A 93 -2.59 2.07 17.76
CA TRP A 93 -3.35 0.85 18.02
C TRP A 93 -3.02 0.20 19.36
N ASP A 94 -1.83 0.51 19.88
CA ASP A 94 -1.37 0.10 21.20
C ASP A 94 -0.98 1.30 22.04
N THR A 95 -1.02 1.16 23.36
CA THR A 95 -0.57 2.21 24.29
C THR A 95 0.88 2.57 24.03
N HIS A 96 1.16 3.85 23.80
CA HIS A 96 2.50 4.38 23.52
C HIS A 96 3.19 3.75 22.28
N GLU A 97 2.43 3.28 21.28
CA GLU A 97 2.95 2.55 20.12
C GLU A 97 4.12 3.29 19.43
N PHE A 98 3.98 4.60 19.18
CA PHE A 98 4.98 5.35 18.43
C PHE A 98 6.29 5.50 19.24
N CYS A 99 6.21 5.93 20.48
CA CYS A 99 7.42 6.07 21.30
C CYS A 99 8.11 4.72 21.56
N ASN A 100 7.35 3.66 21.83
CA ASN A 100 7.90 2.31 22.05
C ASN A 100 8.55 1.75 20.77
N SER A 101 7.94 1.98 19.61
CA SER A 101 8.50 1.55 18.32
C SER A 101 9.80 2.27 17.98
N VAL A 102 9.89 3.57 18.27
CA VAL A 102 11.11 4.37 18.07
C VAL A 102 12.18 3.97 19.08
N ARG A 103 11.85 3.80 20.37
CA ARG A 103 12.78 3.28 21.39
C ARG A 103 13.37 1.93 20.99
N LYS A 104 12.52 1.01 20.52
CA LYS A 104 12.96 -0.30 20.02
C LYS A 104 13.91 -0.16 18.82
N LEU A 105 13.61 0.71 17.86
CA LEU A 105 14.46 0.98 16.70
C LEU A 105 15.83 1.52 17.14
N LEU A 106 15.81 2.48 18.08
CA LEU A 106 17.01 3.14 18.58
C LEU A 106 17.73 2.32 19.68
N SER A 107 17.15 1.23 20.18
CA SER A 107 17.63 0.46 21.34
C SER A 107 17.92 1.37 22.54
N VAL A 108 16.96 2.18 22.94
CA VAL A 108 16.99 3.08 24.10
C VAL A 108 15.79 2.82 24.99
N ASP A 109 15.92 3.04 26.30
CA ASP A 109 14.87 2.75 27.27
C ASP A 109 14.03 3.98 27.63
N SER A 110 14.43 5.18 27.22
CA SER A 110 13.78 6.43 27.57
C SER A 110 13.83 7.46 26.43
N GLY A 111 13.15 8.58 26.64
CA GLY A 111 12.96 9.61 25.63
C GLY A 111 11.87 9.27 24.63
N TRP A 112 11.55 10.19 23.75
CA TRP A 112 10.53 10.06 22.70
C TRP A 112 9.07 10.03 23.19
N ASP A 113 8.82 10.23 24.49
CA ASP A 113 7.48 10.22 25.09
C ASP A 113 6.52 11.22 24.42
N TRP A 114 7.05 12.30 23.91
CA TRP A 114 6.31 13.35 23.19
C TRP A 114 5.66 12.82 21.88
N LEU A 115 6.10 11.67 21.36
CA LEU A 115 5.43 11.01 20.21
C LEU A 115 4.11 10.33 20.57
N SER A 116 3.91 10.05 21.85
CA SER A 116 2.73 9.30 22.32
C SER A 116 2.15 9.99 23.58
N PRO A 117 1.59 11.21 23.44
CA PRO A 117 0.91 11.84 24.55
C PRO A 117 -0.31 10.99 24.96
N ASP A 118 -0.52 10.85 26.28
CA ASP A 118 -1.64 10.10 26.86
C ASP A 118 -2.96 10.86 26.72
N GLN A 119 -3.39 11.10 25.51
CA GLN A 119 -4.67 11.75 25.20
C GLN A 119 -5.53 10.81 24.38
N PRO A 120 -6.77 10.52 24.84
CA PRO A 120 -7.70 9.71 24.05
C PRO A 120 -8.12 10.47 22.80
N ILE A 121 -8.27 9.73 21.69
CA ILE A 121 -8.86 10.26 20.47
C ILE A 121 -10.25 9.65 20.28
N GLN A 122 -11.23 10.49 20.02
CA GLN A 122 -12.53 10.03 19.54
C GLN A 122 -12.46 9.84 18.02
N LEU A 123 -12.13 8.64 17.57
CA LEU A 123 -12.24 8.29 16.15
C LEU A 123 -13.63 7.81 15.78
N THR A 124 -14.28 7.08 16.66
CA THR A 124 -15.69 6.66 16.70
C THR A 124 -16.00 5.92 18.00
N HIS A 125 -17.23 5.43 18.14
CA HIS A 125 -17.84 4.94 19.37
C HIS A 125 -17.19 3.72 20.07
N SER A 126 -16.06 3.17 19.62
CA SER A 126 -15.65 1.86 20.12
C SER A 126 -14.15 1.58 20.33
N LEU A 127 -13.23 2.44 19.99
CA LEU A 127 -11.81 2.15 20.16
C LEU A 127 -11.13 3.15 21.08
N GLY A 128 -10.61 2.66 22.21
CA GLY A 128 -9.74 3.40 23.12
C GLY A 128 -8.37 3.62 22.52
N VAL A 129 -8.31 4.28 21.34
CA VAL A 129 -7.04 4.64 20.71
C VAL A 129 -6.49 5.92 21.32
N THR A 130 -5.18 5.99 21.47
CA THR A 130 -4.48 7.15 22.00
C THR A 130 -3.91 8.01 20.87
N SER A 131 -3.68 9.29 21.20
CA SER A 131 -3.08 10.26 20.28
C SER A 131 -1.61 9.98 20.05
N GLY A 132 -1.20 9.93 18.79
CA GLY A 132 0.21 9.93 18.39
C GLY A 132 0.59 11.23 17.70
N VAL A 133 1.87 11.59 17.73
CA VAL A 133 2.45 12.72 17.02
C VAL A 133 3.25 12.24 15.82
N ALA A 134 2.95 12.79 14.64
CA ALA A 134 3.63 12.46 13.40
C ALA A 134 3.80 13.73 12.52
N GLY A 135 4.34 13.57 11.32
CA GLY A 135 4.63 14.65 10.38
C GLY A 135 6.12 14.71 10.01
N ARG A 136 6.49 15.64 9.12
CA ARG A 136 7.86 15.68 8.57
C ARG A 136 8.96 15.91 9.59
N GLU A 137 8.77 16.80 10.57
CA GLU A 137 9.81 17.07 11.58
C GLU A 137 10.00 15.92 12.58
N PRO A 138 8.96 15.32 13.17
CA PRO A 138 9.11 14.11 13.97
C PRO A 138 9.86 13.01 13.23
N CYS A 139 9.48 12.72 11.99
CA CYS A 139 10.08 11.66 11.20
C CYS A 139 11.52 11.96 10.80
N GLN A 140 11.84 13.22 10.45
CA GLN A 140 13.22 13.65 10.20
C GLN A 140 14.11 13.42 11.45
N LYS A 141 13.64 13.83 12.64
CA LYS A 141 14.36 13.62 13.90
C LYS A 141 14.63 12.15 14.18
N ILE A 142 13.66 11.27 13.87
CA ILE A 142 13.82 9.81 14.04
C ILE A 142 14.89 9.26 13.10
N VAL A 143 14.87 9.64 11.82
CA VAL A 143 15.86 9.21 10.82
C VAL A 143 17.26 9.70 11.22
N ASP A 144 17.40 10.96 11.61
CA ASP A 144 18.67 11.53 12.04
C ASP A 144 19.20 10.85 13.32
N ALA A 145 18.33 10.55 14.28
CA ALA A 145 18.73 9.83 15.50
C ALA A 145 19.18 8.39 15.18
N TYR A 146 18.47 7.69 14.27
CA TYR A 146 18.82 6.33 13.87
C TYR A 146 20.21 6.24 13.24
N TYR A 147 20.52 7.11 12.26
CA TYR A 147 21.84 7.12 11.63
C TYR A 147 22.91 7.79 12.50
N GLY A 148 22.54 8.78 13.35
CA GLY A 148 23.44 9.40 14.31
C GLY A 148 24.06 8.38 15.26
N LYS A 149 23.26 7.42 15.76
CA LYS A 149 23.73 6.32 16.59
C LYS A 149 24.80 5.45 15.90
N GLN A 150 24.78 5.37 14.58
CA GLN A 150 25.74 4.59 13.79
C GLN A 150 27.04 5.38 13.49
N GLN A 151 27.10 6.67 13.84
CA GLN A 151 28.28 7.53 13.64
C GLN A 151 29.09 7.61 14.93
N ARG A 152 30.44 7.77 14.82
CA ARG A 152 31.31 7.99 15.99
C ARG A 152 30.99 9.30 16.72
N SER A 153 30.52 10.30 15.99
CA SER A 153 30.11 11.60 16.57
C SER A 153 28.78 11.53 17.34
N GLY A 154 28.00 10.44 17.18
CA GLY A 154 26.65 10.35 17.68
C GLY A 154 25.65 11.28 16.98
N GLN A 155 26.08 11.99 15.91
CA GLN A 155 25.26 12.96 15.20
C GLN A 155 25.19 12.66 13.69
N TYR A 156 24.02 12.83 13.14
CA TYR A 156 23.74 12.77 11.71
C TYR A 156 22.65 13.81 11.40
N ARG A 157 22.81 14.53 10.32
CA ARG A 157 21.86 15.55 9.83
C ARG A 157 21.73 15.45 8.30
N GLY A 158 21.64 14.23 7.80
CA GLY A 158 21.60 13.95 6.37
C GLY A 158 20.19 13.69 5.84
N CYS A 159 19.16 13.68 6.70
CA CYS A 159 17.78 13.55 6.25
C CYS A 159 17.20 14.94 5.94
N SER A 160 16.80 15.15 4.68
CA SER A 160 16.12 16.38 4.26
C SER A 160 14.63 16.32 4.58
N ALA A 161 14.00 17.47 4.82
CA ALA A 161 12.55 17.56 5.06
C ALA A 161 11.90 18.51 4.04
N TYR A 162 10.84 18.04 3.39
CA TYR A 162 10.10 18.77 2.37
C TYR A 162 8.61 18.83 2.71
N SER A 163 7.92 19.89 2.33
CA SER A 163 6.45 19.95 2.36
C SER A 163 5.82 19.44 1.07
N ASP A 164 6.47 19.68 -0.07
CA ASP A 164 6.02 19.32 -1.42
C ASP A 164 6.89 18.20 -2.02
N PHE A 165 6.26 17.11 -2.43
CA PHE A 165 6.96 15.99 -3.08
C PHE A 165 7.61 16.38 -4.43
N ARG A 166 7.08 17.39 -5.12
CA ARG A 166 7.63 17.90 -6.38
C ARG A 166 8.99 18.53 -6.15
N GLU A 167 9.10 19.32 -5.09
CA GLU A 167 10.36 19.91 -4.63
C GLU A 167 11.37 18.84 -4.22
N LEU A 168 10.92 17.83 -3.45
CA LEU A 168 11.75 16.68 -3.07
C LEU A 168 12.32 15.98 -4.30
N LEU A 169 11.47 15.60 -5.27
CA LEU A 169 11.87 14.90 -6.49
C LEU A 169 12.80 15.74 -7.40
N GLU A 170 12.78 17.05 -7.27
CA GLU A 170 13.67 17.95 -8.00
C GLU A 170 15.01 18.13 -7.31
N LYS A 171 15.01 18.33 -5.99
CA LYS A 171 16.21 18.72 -5.23
C LYS A 171 17.02 17.54 -4.69
N GLN A 172 16.39 16.41 -4.34
CA GLN A 172 17.07 15.25 -3.78
C GLN A 172 17.74 14.42 -4.90
N LYS A 173 19.01 14.71 -5.20
CA LYS A 173 19.72 14.14 -6.36
C LYS A 173 20.18 12.70 -6.18
N ASP A 174 20.44 12.29 -4.95
CA ASP A 174 20.90 10.94 -4.57
C ASP A 174 19.76 9.94 -4.31
N LEU A 175 18.53 10.29 -4.68
CA LEU A 175 17.35 9.47 -4.49
C LEU A 175 17.28 8.30 -5.48
N ASP A 176 17.03 7.08 -5.00
CA ASP A 176 16.78 5.89 -5.82
C ASP A 176 15.31 5.50 -5.84
N ALA A 177 14.62 5.64 -4.71
CA ALA A 177 13.29 5.14 -4.52
C ALA A 177 12.44 6.02 -3.59
N VAL A 178 11.12 5.92 -3.71
CA VAL A 178 10.17 6.57 -2.81
C VAL A 178 9.21 5.56 -2.18
N ILE A 179 8.83 5.83 -0.94
CA ILE A 179 7.73 5.17 -0.26
C ILE A 179 6.59 6.17 -0.12
N VAL A 180 5.43 5.85 -0.68
CA VAL A 180 4.24 6.72 -0.74
C VAL A 180 3.21 6.23 0.26
N CYS A 181 2.92 7.05 1.27
CA CYS A 181 1.95 6.76 2.36
C CYS A 181 1.05 7.97 2.63
N THR A 182 0.67 8.68 1.59
CA THR A 182 -0.23 9.84 1.62
C THR A 182 -1.69 9.45 1.84
N THR A 183 -2.63 10.37 1.68
CA THR A 183 -4.05 10.06 1.47
C THR A 183 -4.24 9.38 0.11
N ASP A 184 -5.31 8.59 -0.06
CA ASP A 184 -5.51 7.74 -1.25
C ASP A 184 -5.51 8.54 -2.56
N ASN A 185 -6.10 9.75 -2.54
CA ASN A 185 -6.20 10.65 -3.70
C ASN A 185 -4.83 11.14 -4.23
N LEU A 186 -3.78 11.06 -3.42
CA LEU A 186 -2.42 11.47 -3.80
C LEU A 186 -1.54 10.32 -4.27
N HIS A 187 -1.92 9.06 -4.01
CA HIS A 187 -1.10 7.89 -4.32
C HIS A 187 -0.65 7.85 -5.78
N ALA A 188 -1.59 8.00 -6.71
CA ALA A 188 -1.29 7.93 -8.14
C ALA A 188 -0.41 9.09 -8.61
N THR A 189 -0.73 10.32 -8.21
CA THR A 189 0.00 11.52 -8.64
C THR A 189 1.46 11.48 -8.17
N VAL A 190 1.69 11.17 -6.89
CA VAL A 190 3.04 11.07 -6.33
C VAL A 190 3.83 9.92 -6.96
N SER A 191 3.20 8.74 -7.08
CA SER A 191 3.84 7.56 -7.69
C SER A 191 4.18 7.79 -9.15
N ALA A 192 3.28 8.39 -9.96
CA ALA A 192 3.52 8.71 -11.35
C ALA A 192 4.68 9.69 -11.51
N ALA A 193 4.72 10.75 -10.70
CA ALA A 193 5.81 11.74 -10.74
C ALA A 193 7.17 11.10 -10.43
N ALA A 194 7.24 10.20 -9.44
CA ALA A 194 8.45 9.48 -9.10
C ALA A 194 8.89 8.52 -10.22
N MET A 195 7.96 7.70 -10.76
CA MET A 195 8.28 6.75 -11.84
C MET A 195 8.73 7.45 -13.13
N LYS A 196 8.11 8.58 -13.51
CA LYS A 196 8.54 9.40 -14.66
C LYS A 196 9.98 9.93 -14.48
N LYS A 197 10.44 10.12 -13.24
CA LYS A 197 11.82 10.45 -12.89
C LYS A 197 12.70 9.19 -12.66
N ARG A 198 12.22 8.01 -13.08
CA ARG A 198 12.95 6.73 -12.96
C ARG A 198 13.27 6.35 -11.51
N LYS A 199 12.44 6.75 -10.56
CA LYS A 199 12.53 6.31 -9.16
C LYS A 199 11.65 5.10 -8.93
N HIS A 200 12.15 4.11 -8.17
CA HIS A 200 11.38 2.96 -7.74
C HIS A 200 10.28 3.39 -6.75
N VAL A 201 9.16 2.69 -6.71
CA VAL A 201 8.01 3.10 -5.88
C VAL A 201 7.46 1.94 -5.06
N PHE A 202 7.35 2.15 -3.76
CA PHE A 202 6.53 1.35 -2.84
C PHE A 202 5.35 2.21 -2.39
N CYS A 203 4.11 1.80 -2.68
CA CYS A 203 2.92 2.61 -2.42
C CYS A 203 1.98 1.93 -1.44
N GLN A 204 1.38 2.69 -0.53
CA GLN A 204 0.31 2.22 0.34
C GLN A 204 -0.94 1.80 -0.46
N LYS A 205 -1.79 1.04 0.19
CA LYS A 205 -3.09 0.60 -0.32
C LYS A 205 -4.19 1.61 0.06
N PRO A 206 -5.26 1.70 -0.74
CA PRO A 206 -5.40 1.20 -2.11
C PRO A 206 -4.37 1.87 -3.03
N LEU A 207 -4.01 1.18 -4.12
CA LEU A 207 -2.94 1.69 -5.00
C LEU A 207 -3.26 3.08 -5.57
N THR A 208 -4.54 3.33 -5.85
CA THR A 208 -5.04 4.60 -6.39
C THR A 208 -6.45 4.89 -5.88
N HIS A 209 -6.90 6.12 -6.13
CA HIS A 209 -8.19 6.63 -5.71
C HIS A 209 -9.29 6.45 -6.79
N THR A 210 -8.93 6.42 -8.07
CA THR A 210 -9.87 6.27 -9.19
C THR A 210 -9.48 5.12 -10.11
N ILE A 211 -10.47 4.61 -10.87
CA ILE A 211 -10.28 3.52 -11.83
C ILE A 211 -9.29 3.94 -12.93
N TYR A 212 -9.43 5.15 -13.45
CA TYR A 212 -8.52 5.71 -14.46
C TYR A 212 -7.07 5.75 -13.94
N GLU A 213 -6.88 6.20 -12.71
CA GLU A 213 -5.55 6.21 -12.07
C GLU A 213 -4.94 4.82 -12.02
N ALA A 214 -5.71 3.80 -11.64
CA ALA A 214 -5.23 2.43 -11.51
C ALA A 214 -4.69 1.92 -12.87
N ARG A 215 -5.37 2.23 -13.96
CA ARG A 215 -4.91 1.93 -15.31
C ARG A 215 -3.62 2.69 -15.64
N ARG A 216 -3.65 4.01 -15.44
CA ARG A 216 -2.52 4.88 -15.82
C ARG A 216 -1.24 4.57 -15.05
N ILE A 217 -1.36 4.26 -13.74
CA ILE A 217 -0.18 3.95 -12.92
C ILE A 217 0.46 2.62 -13.35
N ALA A 218 -0.35 1.63 -13.75
CA ALA A 218 0.14 0.36 -14.28
C ALA A 218 0.87 0.54 -15.63
N GLU A 219 0.33 1.39 -16.52
CA GLU A 219 0.95 1.74 -17.80
C GLU A 219 2.29 2.46 -17.58
N ILE A 220 2.33 3.49 -16.71
CA ILE A 220 3.56 4.23 -16.39
C ILE A 220 4.62 3.30 -15.78
N ALA A 221 4.22 2.36 -14.91
CA ALA A 221 5.14 1.38 -14.33
C ALA A 221 5.79 0.50 -15.41
N ARG A 222 4.98 0.02 -16.38
CA ARG A 222 5.46 -0.76 -17.53
C ARG A 222 6.41 0.03 -18.41
N ASP A 223 6.04 1.26 -18.77
CA ASP A 223 6.80 2.11 -19.68
C ASP A 223 8.14 2.56 -19.07
N THR A 224 8.16 2.76 -17.76
CA THR A 224 9.37 3.17 -17.05
C THR A 224 10.24 1.99 -16.65
N GLY A 225 9.70 0.80 -16.46
CA GLY A 225 10.44 -0.39 -16.05
C GLY A 225 11.03 -0.32 -14.65
N VAL A 226 10.61 0.63 -13.81
CA VAL A 226 11.07 0.74 -12.43
C VAL A 226 10.43 -0.34 -11.54
N ALA A 227 11.10 -0.71 -10.46
CA ALA A 227 10.53 -1.63 -9.47
C ALA A 227 9.38 -0.96 -8.73
N THR A 228 8.22 -1.61 -8.72
CA THR A 228 7.02 -1.14 -8.04
C THR A 228 6.46 -2.21 -7.12
N GLN A 229 5.87 -1.81 -5.99
CA GLN A 229 5.23 -2.71 -5.03
C GLN A 229 4.12 -1.98 -4.27
N ILE A 230 2.97 -2.63 -4.10
CA ILE A 230 1.92 -2.17 -3.17
C ILE A 230 2.20 -2.69 -1.76
N ALA A 231 1.79 -1.93 -0.75
CA ALA A 231 1.93 -2.29 0.66
C ALA A 231 0.85 -3.30 1.12
N VAL A 232 0.66 -4.37 0.36
CA VAL A 232 -0.20 -5.50 0.70
C VAL A 232 0.68 -6.72 0.87
N ALA A 233 0.87 -7.14 2.13
CA ALA A 233 1.80 -8.22 2.46
C ALA A 233 1.24 -9.63 2.17
N ASN A 234 -0.06 -9.76 1.87
CA ASN A 234 -0.71 -11.04 1.63
C ASN A 234 -0.06 -11.84 0.50
N GLN A 235 0.33 -11.14 -0.56
CA GLN A 235 1.03 -11.75 -1.69
C GLN A 235 2.35 -12.45 -1.26
N ALA A 236 2.96 -12.02 -0.17
CA ALA A 236 4.18 -12.60 0.38
C ALA A 236 3.92 -13.67 1.47
N SER A 237 2.66 -13.82 1.93
CA SER A 237 2.32 -14.70 3.04
C SER A 237 2.35 -16.18 2.67
N GLU A 238 2.69 -17.04 3.62
CA GLU A 238 2.61 -18.49 3.49
C GLU A 238 1.15 -18.95 3.29
N SER A 239 0.21 -18.35 4.03
CA SER A 239 -1.20 -18.73 3.97
C SER A 239 -1.81 -18.53 2.58
N THR A 240 -1.49 -17.42 1.90
CA THR A 240 -1.97 -17.18 0.53
C THR A 240 -1.44 -18.22 -0.43
N ARG A 241 -0.17 -18.64 -0.29
CA ARG A 241 0.44 -19.70 -1.12
C ARG A 241 -0.20 -21.06 -0.86
N LEU A 242 -0.41 -21.41 0.39
CA LEU A 242 -1.12 -22.66 0.76
C LEU A 242 -2.53 -22.66 0.18
N LEU A 243 -3.25 -21.55 0.26
CA LEU A 243 -4.61 -21.42 -0.27
C LEU A 243 -4.62 -21.57 -1.80
N CYS A 244 -3.65 -20.98 -2.51
CA CYS A 244 -3.46 -21.22 -3.96
C CYS A 244 -3.23 -22.71 -4.24
N GLU A 245 -2.28 -23.33 -3.54
CA GLU A 245 -1.91 -24.73 -3.73
C GLU A 245 -3.10 -25.67 -3.46
N TRP A 246 -3.90 -25.44 -2.42
CA TRP A 246 -5.08 -26.25 -2.12
C TRP A 246 -6.17 -26.13 -3.19
N ILE A 247 -6.49 -24.90 -3.60
CA ILE A 247 -7.55 -24.67 -4.60
C ILE A 247 -7.12 -25.16 -5.97
N TRP A 248 -5.87 -24.98 -6.35
CA TRP A 248 -5.33 -25.46 -7.63
C TRP A 248 -5.20 -27.00 -7.69
N ASP A 249 -4.98 -27.65 -6.53
CA ASP A 249 -5.00 -29.12 -6.40
C ASP A 249 -6.43 -29.69 -6.36
N GLY A 250 -7.45 -28.83 -6.35
CA GLY A 250 -8.87 -29.23 -6.39
C GLY A 250 -9.49 -29.57 -5.05
N ALA A 251 -8.95 -29.11 -3.91
CA ALA A 251 -9.44 -29.38 -2.55
C ALA A 251 -10.95 -29.21 -2.37
N ILE A 252 -11.55 -28.23 -3.08
CA ILE A 252 -12.99 -27.96 -3.06
C ILE A 252 -13.64 -28.03 -4.46
N GLY A 253 -12.90 -28.51 -5.47
CA GLY A 253 -13.34 -28.47 -6.87
C GLY A 253 -13.43 -27.04 -7.42
N PRO A 254 -14.01 -26.85 -8.62
CA PRO A 254 -14.16 -25.54 -9.22
C PRO A 254 -14.91 -24.55 -8.32
N VAL A 255 -14.29 -23.41 -8.03
CA VAL A 255 -14.89 -22.36 -7.18
C VAL A 255 -15.98 -21.62 -7.96
N ARG A 256 -17.16 -21.50 -7.37
CA ARG A 256 -18.33 -20.81 -7.93
C ARG A 256 -18.66 -19.50 -7.24
N LYS A 257 -18.42 -19.42 -5.93
CA LYS A 257 -18.71 -18.24 -5.14
C LYS A 257 -17.57 -17.92 -4.19
N VAL A 258 -17.39 -16.64 -3.96
CA VAL A 258 -16.52 -16.11 -2.91
C VAL A 258 -17.34 -15.11 -2.11
N MET A 259 -17.23 -15.14 -0.81
CA MET A 259 -17.84 -14.18 0.10
C MET A 259 -16.77 -13.65 1.04
N ASN A 260 -16.66 -12.33 1.14
CA ASN A 260 -15.72 -11.66 2.01
C ASN A 260 -16.46 -10.58 2.78
N TRP A 261 -16.23 -10.47 4.07
CA TRP A 261 -16.95 -9.53 4.92
C TRP A 261 -16.02 -8.86 5.92
N SER A 262 -16.30 -7.56 6.20
CA SER A 262 -15.54 -6.70 7.09
C SER A 262 -16.44 -5.98 8.09
N SER A 263 -15.95 -5.80 9.29
CA SER A 263 -16.59 -5.00 10.34
C SER A 263 -16.49 -3.49 10.09
N ARG A 264 -15.60 -3.07 9.15
CA ARG A 264 -15.38 -1.65 8.82
C ARG A 264 -16.59 -1.02 8.13
N PRO A 265 -16.77 0.33 8.25
CA PRO A 265 -15.83 1.32 8.81
C PRO A 265 -15.95 1.49 10.32
N PHE A 266 -14.85 1.88 10.97
CA PHE A 266 -14.87 2.43 12.33
C PHE A 266 -14.45 3.92 12.37
N TRP A 267 -14.21 4.53 11.21
CA TRP A 267 -14.07 5.98 11.03
C TRP A 267 -15.41 6.58 10.57
N PRO A 268 -15.61 7.90 10.74
CA PRO A 268 -16.81 8.58 10.27
C PRO A 268 -16.99 8.45 8.76
N GLN A 269 -18.14 7.90 8.33
CA GLN A 269 -18.66 7.97 6.96
C GLN A 269 -20.19 7.90 7.02
N GLY A 270 -20.89 8.06 5.90
CA GLY A 270 -22.34 8.22 5.89
C GLY A 270 -22.76 9.57 6.50
N LEU A 271 -22.03 10.64 6.16
CA LEU A 271 -22.18 11.98 6.72
C LEU A 271 -22.32 13.03 5.62
N GLU A 272 -23.00 14.12 5.94
CA GLU A 272 -22.99 15.34 5.15
C GLU A 272 -21.68 16.13 5.35
N ARG A 273 -21.36 17.01 4.37
CA ARG A 273 -20.25 17.93 4.48
C ARG A 273 -20.37 18.82 5.71
N PRO A 274 -19.29 19.05 6.49
CA PRO A 274 -19.28 20.07 7.53
C PRO A 274 -19.68 21.45 6.98
N LYS A 275 -20.58 22.13 7.64
CA LYS A 275 -21.06 23.46 7.24
C LYS A 275 -20.10 24.57 7.65
N GLU A 276 -19.33 24.33 8.69
CA GLU A 276 -18.45 25.30 9.31
C GLU A 276 -17.03 25.20 8.73
N ALA A 277 -16.42 26.35 8.48
CA ALA A 277 -15.01 26.44 8.16
C ALA A 277 -14.21 26.69 9.44
N GLU A 278 -13.09 25.99 9.57
CA GLU A 278 -12.16 26.15 10.69
C GLU A 278 -10.84 26.76 10.22
N ALA A 279 -10.07 27.30 11.15
CA ALA A 279 -8.73 27.77 10.86
C ALA A 279 -7.81 26.60 10.52
N VAL A 280 -7.01 26.74 9.46
CA VAL A 280 -5.98 25.76 9.12
C VAL A 280 -4.98 25.68 10.27
N PRO A 281 -4.66 24.50 10.80
CA PRO A 281 -3.66 24.33 11.86
C PRO A 281 -2.29 24.88 11.45
N GLU A 282 -1.59 25.47 12.40
CA GLU A 282 -0.23 25.96 12.16
C GLU A 282 0.68 24.80 11.69
N GLY A 283 1.43 25.03 10.63
CA GLY A 283 2.35 24.04 10.06
C GLY A 283 1.73 23.05 9.08
N LEU A 284 0.43 23.12 8.81
CA LEU A 284 -0.24 22.38 7.75
C LEU A 284 -0.35 23.24 6.49
N ASP A 285 0.20 22.78 5.38
CA ASP A 285 -0.10 23.31 4.05
C ASP A 285 -1.38 22.62 3.53
N TRP A 286 -2.52 23.32 3.68
CA TRP A 286 -3.83 22.78 3.33
C TRP A 286 -3.99 22.57 1.82
N ASP A 287 -3.39 23.41 0.99
CA ASP A 287 -3.44 23.27 -0.47
C ASP A 287 -2.69 22.02 -0.95
N LEU A 288 -1.51 21.79 -0.43
CA LEU A 288 -0.73 20.58 -0.71
C LEU A 288 -1.42 19.31 -0.17
N TRP A 289 -2.09 19.43 1.00
CA TRP A 289 -2.81 18.29 1.57
C TRP A 289 -4.04 17.91 0.74
N LEU A 290 -4.82 18.88 0.25
CA LEU A 290 -5.95 18.64 -0.66
C LEU A 290 -5.50 17.92 -1.94
N GLY A 291 -4.33 18.26 -2.46
CA GLY A 291 -3.80 17.63 -3.66
C GLY A 291 -4.74 17.82 -4.87
N PRO A 292 -5.10 16.73 -5.57
CA PRO A 292 -5.99 16.76 -6.74
C PRO A 292 -7.47 17.01 -6.40
N ALA A 293 -7.86 16.96 -5.12
CA ALA A 293 -9.23 17.17 -4.68
C ALA A 293 -9.69 18.62 -4.89
N PRO A 294 -10.99 18.88 -5.08
CA PRO A 294 -11.52 20.22 -5.19
C PRO A 294 -11.17 21.09 -3.99
N GLN A 295 -10.98 22.40 -4.23
CA GLN A 295 -10.74 23.38 -3.18
C GLN A 295 -11.93 23.43 -2.22
N ARG A 296 -11.63 23.39 -0.92
CA ARG A 296 -12.61 23.55 0.16
C ARG A 296 -11.97 24.15 1.41
N PRO A 297 -12.78 24.79 2.27
CA PRO A 297 -12.32 25.21 3.59
C PRO A 297 -11.84 24.03 4.42
N PHE A 298 -10.89 24.28 5.31
CA PHE A 298 -10.45 23.31 6.30
C PHE A 298 -11.54 23.02 7.32
N ASN A 299 -11.61 21.73 7.72
CA ASN A 299 -12.37 21.27 8.87
C ASN A 299 -11.67 20.03 9.45
N HIS A 300 -11.67 19.88 10.78
CA HIS A 300 -11.04 18.74 11.47
C HIS A 300 -11.70 17.39 11.13
N ALA A 301 -12.93 17.38 10.59
CA ALA A 301 -13.59 16.17 10.11
C ALA A 301 -12.91 15.53 8.89
N TYR A 302 -11.89 16.17 8.30
CA TYR A 302 -11.14 15.61 7.17
C TYR A 302 -9.83 14.91 7.58
N LEU A 303 -9.20 15.28 8.71
CA LEU A 303 -7.91 14.72 9.13
C LEU A 303 -7.66 14.88 10.65
N PRO A 304 -6.70 14.08 11.21
CA PRO A 304 -6.00 12.97 10.60
C PRO A 304 -6.87 11.70 10.56
N PHE A 305 -6.50 10.69 9.76
CA PHE A 305 -7.12 9.35 9.68
C PHE A 305 -8.54 9.30 9.10
N VAL A 306 -9.44 10.20 9.51
CA VAL A 306 -10.89 10.20 9.17
C VAL A 306 -11.18 10.52 7.70
N TRP A 307 -10.20 11.00 6.94
CA TRP A 307 -10.29 11.27 5.51
C TRP A 307 -10.75 10.06 4.68
N ARG A 308 -10.61 8.85 5.21
CA ARG A 308 -10.98 7.58 4.55
C ARG A 308 -12.44 7.49 4.15
N GLY A 309 -13.33 8.11 4.94
CA GLY A 309 -14.77 8.15 4.67
C GLY A 309 -15.20 9.12 3.57
N TRP A 310 -14.34 10.08 3.19
CA TRP A 310 -14.64 11.14 2.23
C TRP A 310 -14.26 10.75 0.81
N THR A 311 -15.21 10.86 -0.11
CA THR A 311 -15.03 10.44 -1.52
C THR A 311 -13.96 11.21 -2.29
N ASP A 312 -13.58 12.42 -1.84
CA ASP A 312 -12.50 13.21 -2.44
C ASP A 312 -11.10 12.85 -1.93
N PHE A 313 -10.97 12.11 -0.82
CA PHE A 313 -9.69 11.87 -0.17
C PHE A 313 -9.36 10.38 0.00
N GLY A 314 -10.38 9.56 0.24
CA GLY A 314 -10.26 8.14 0.53
C GLY A 314 -11.19 7.27 -0.32
N CYS A 315 -11.12 5.97 -0.08
CA CYS A 315 -11.88 4.96 -0.82
C CYS A 315 -12.85 4.15 0.07
N GLY A 316 -13.19 4.67 1.28
CA GLY A 316 -14.12 4.02 2.19
C GLY A 316 -13.66 2.65 2.71
N ALA A 317 -14.58 1.92 3.34
CA ALA A 317 -14.31 0.59 3.90
C ALA A 317 -13.83 -0.41 2.85
N LEU A 318 -14.46 -0.42 1.67
CA LEU A 318 -14.05 -1.29 0.56
C LEU A 318 -12.60 -1.01 0.12
N GLY A 319 -12.23 0.26 -0.08
CA GLY A 319 -10.86 0.62 -0.50
C GLY A 319 -9.83 0.28 0.56
N ASP A 320 -10.11 0.62 1.82
CA ASP A 320 -9.18 0.41 2.92
C ASP A 320 -8.93 -1.08 3.17
N MET A 321 -9.99 -1.88 3.30
CA MET A 321 -9.91 -3.30 3.65
C MET A 321 -9.86 -4.23 2.44
N GLY A 322 -10.70 -3.99 1.44
CA GLY A 322 -10.78 -4.85 0.26
C GLY A 322 -9.46 -5.01 -0.49
N SER A 323 -8.57 -4.02 -0.43
CA SER A 323 -7.24 -4.13 -1.02
C SER A 323 -6.45 -5.37 -0.57
N TYR A 324 -6.63 -5.81 0.67
CA TYR A 324 -5.97 -7.01 1.18
C TYR A 324 -6.60 -8.29 0.62
N SER A 325 -7.90 -8.46 0.83
CA SER A 325 -8.61 -9.70 0.45
C SER A 325 -8.72 -9.89 -1.06
N PHE A 326 -8.94 -8.81 -1.82
CA PHE A 326 -8.97 -8.89 -3.30
C PHE A 326 -7.63 -9.35 -3.87
N ASP A 327 -6.51 -8.90 -3.31
CA ASP A 327 -5.18 -9.41 -3.72
C ASP A 327 -5.12 -10.93 -3.58
N THR A 328 -5.56 -11.49 -2.44
CA THR A 328 -5.62 -12.94 -2.23
C THR A 328 -6.59 -13.62 -3.19
N ILE A 329 -7.83 -13.12 -3.33
CA ILE A 329 -8.88 -13.72 -4.17
C ILE A 329 -8.43 -13.77 -5.63
N PHE A 330 -7.84 -12.68 -6.13
CA PHE A 330 -7.37 -12.59 -7.51
C PHE A 330 -6.24 -13.59 -7.80
N ARG A 331 -5.30 -13.75 -6.86
CA ARG A 331 -4.21 -14.74 -7.00
C ARG A 331 -4.72 -16.16 -6.97
N VAL A 332 -5.53 -16.48 -5.97
CA VAL A 332 -6.05 -17.83 -5.73
C VAL A 332 -6.88 -18.32 -6.92
N LEU A 333 -7.72 -17.44 -7.48
CA LEU A 333 -8.63 -17.79 -8.58
C LEU A 333 -8.12 -17.35 -9.95
N ASN A 334 -6.94 -16.71 -10.01
CA ASN A 334 -6.40 -16.14 -11.24
C ASN A 334 -7.43 -15.27 -11.98
N LEU A 335 -8.08 -14.35 -11.23
CA LEU A 335 -9.14 -13.50 -11.76
C LEU A 335 -8.58 -12.41 -12.67
N GLU A 336 -9.41 -12.02 -13.63
CA GLU A 336 -9.25 -10.83 -14.44
C GLU A 336 -10.33 -9.79 -14.07
N ALA A 337 -10.76 -8.94 -15.02
CA ALA A 337 -11.82 -7.98 -14.74
C ALA A 337 -13.21 -8.65 -14.65
N PRO A 338 -14.11 -8.17 -13.80
CA PRO A 338 -15.50 -8.61 -13.80
C PRO A 338 -16.23 -8.13 -15.05
N MET A 339 -17.30 -8.84 -15.44
CA MET A 339 -18.23 -8.40 -16.49
C MET A 339 -19.18 -7.33 -15.97
N SER A 340 -19.58 -7.43 -14.72
CA SER A 340 -20.51 -6.50 -14.08
C SER A 340 -20.32 -6.43 -12.59
N VAL A 341 -20.72 -5.29 -12.03
CA VAL A 341 -20.73 -5.03 -10.58
C VAL A 341 -22.06 -4.38 -10.22
N GLU A 342 -22.65 -4.78 -9.10
CA GLU A 342 -23.87 -4.16 -8.55
C GLU A 342 -23.75 -4.03 -7.04
N ALA A 343 -24.33 -2.98 -6.48
CA ALA A 343 -24.25 -2.71 -5.05
C ALA A 343 -25.62 -2.37 -4.47
N SER A 344 -25.83 -2.85 -3.25
CA SER A 344 -26.88 -2.37 -2.33
C SER A 344 -26.19 -1.80 -1.10
N SER A 345 -26.64 -0.63 -0.64
CA SER A 345 -26.00 0.05 0.48
C SER A 345 -27.03 0.72 1.39
N SER A 346 -26.60 1.11 2.59
CA SER A 346 -27.32 2.07 3.43
C SER A 346 -27.50 3.41 2.69
N ASP A 347 -28.03 4.42 3.38
CA ASP A 347 -28.19 5.76 2.80
C ASP A 347 -26.92 6.24 2.11
N ARG A 348 -27.11 6.87 0.95
CA ARG A 348 -26.02 7.42 0.12
C ARG A 348 -25.91 8.90 0.33
N TYR A 349 -24.71 9.35 0.51
CA TYR A 349 -24.33 10.75 0.65
C TYR A 349 -23.47 11.17 -0.55
N GLU A 350 -23.49 12.43 -0.89
CA GLU A 350 -22.78 12.93 -2.06
C GLU A 350 -21.25 12.83 -1.89
N GLU A 351 -20.75 13.08 -0.67
CA GLU A 351 -19.32 13.24 -0.40
C GLU A 351 -18.72 12.20 0.54
N THR A 352 -19.52 11.28 1.03
CA THR A 352 -19.04 10.17 1.86
C THR A 352 -19.56 8.83 1.39
N TYR A 353 -18.81 7.77 1.71
CA TYR A 353 -19.25 6.40 1.45
C TYR A 353 -20.36 5.98 2.41
N PRO A 354 -21.24 5.03 2.04
CA PRO A 354 -22.30 4.52 2.90
C PRO A 354 -21.72 3.78 4.12
N LEU A 355 -22.49 3.71 5.21
CA LEU A 355 -22.09 3.01 6.43
C LEU A 355 -21.97 1.49 6.25
N ALA A 356 -22.76 0.92 5.35
CA ALA A 356 -22.76 -0.50 5.07
C ALA A 356 -23.11 -0.77 3.60
N SER A 357 -22.49 -1.81 3.02
CA SER A 357 -22.76 -2.21 1.64
C SER A 357 -22.67 -3.71 1.43
N VAL A 358 -23.41 -4.19 0.41
CA VAL A 358 -23.27 -5.52 -0.19
C VAL A 358 -22.99 -5.31 -1.67
N ILE A 359 -21.83 -5.79 -2.15
CA ILE A 359 -21.39 -5.56 -3.52
C ILE A 359 -21.12 -6.90 -4.20
N HIS A 360 -21.75 -7.11 -5.35
CA HIS A 360 -21.63 -8.32 -6.16
C HIS A 360 -20.81 -8.07 -7.41
N TYR A 361 -19.74 -8.83 -7.58
CA TYR A 361 -18.90 -8.86 -8.77
C TYR A 361 -19.15 -10.16 -9.52
N ASN A 362 -19.44 -10.10 -10.82
CA ASN A 362 -19.67 -11.27 -11.65
C ASN A 362 -18.52 -11.42 -12.65
N PHE A 363 -17.80 -12.53 -12.56
CA PHE A 363 -16.69 -12.87 -13.45
C PHE A 363 -17.11 -13.91 -14.46
N ALA A 364 -16.67 -13.75 -15.71
CA ALA A 364 -16.93 -14.70 -16.80
C ALA A 364 -16.25 -16.04 -16.55
N ALA A 365 -16.72 -17.08 -17.25
CA ALA A 365 -15.97 -18.31 -17.41
C ALA A 365 -14.63 -18.04 -18.12
N ARG A 366 -13.58 -18.78 -17.74
CA ARG A 366 -12.25 -18.69 -18.32
C ARG A 366 -11.77 -20.07 -18.75
N GLY A 367 -11.94 -20.35 -20.05
CA GLY A 367 -11.75 -21.71 -20.56
C GLY A 367 -12.67 -22.71 -19.86
N GLU A 368 -12.08 -23.72 -19.21
CA GLU A 368 -12.82 -24.73 -18.43
C GLU A 368 -13.17 -24.26 -17.00
N VAL A 369 -12.61 -23.13 -16.55
CA VAL A 369 -12.92 -22.57 -15.23
C VAL A 369 -14.28 -21.88 -15.28
N PRO A 370 -15.24 -22.27 -14.41
CA PRO A 370 -16.59 -21.71 -14.42
C PRO A 370 -16.63 -20.23 -14.05
N PRO A 371 -17.78 -19.54 -14.33
CA PRO A 371 -18.00 -18.18 -13.84
C PRO A 371 -17.97 -18.16 -12.31
N VAL A 372 -17.49 -17.04 -11.77
CA VAL A 372 -17.39 -16.82 -10.31
C VAL A 372 -18.24 -15.62 -9.93
N LYS A 373 -19.04 -15.77 -8.88
CA LYS A 373 -19.70 -14.66 -8.20
C LYS A 373 -18.92 -14.34 -6.91
N PHE A 374 -18.34 -13.15 -6.84
CA PHE A 374 -17.73 -12.64 -5.62
C PHE A 374 -18.66 -11.62 -4.97
N THR A 375 -18.86 -11.73 -3.65
CA THR A 375 -19.67 -10.81 -2.87
C THR A 375 -18.87 -10.24 -1.71
N TRP A 376 -18.79 -8.93 -1.67
CA TRP A 376 -18.25 -8.13 -0.57
C TRP A 376 -19.36 -7.69 0.36
N TYR A 377 -19.09 -7.68 1.67
CA TYR A 377 -19.96 -7.15 2.72
C TYR A 377 -19.13 -6.24 3.63
N ASP A 378 -19.68 -5.09 4.03
CA ASP A 378 -19.07 -4.21 5.04
C ASP A 378 -20.12 -3.62 5.98
N GLY A 379 -19.68 -2.78 6.94
CA GLY A 379 -20.56 -2.21 7.94
C GLY A 379 -21.11 -3.24 8.93
N GLY A 380 -20.39 -4.34 9.16
CA GLY A 380 -20.82 -5.44 10.01
C GLY A 380 -21.82 -6.40 9.37
N LEU A 381 -22.16 -6.21 8.09
CA LEU A 381 -22.97 -7.18 7.35
C LEU A 381 -22.16 -8.45 7.10
N LYS A 382 -22.84 -9.61 7.18
CA LYS A 382 -22.23 -10.93 7.00
C LYS A 382 -22.98 -11.74 5.93
N PRO A 383 -22.31 -12.66 5.25
CA PRO A 383 -22.98 -13.63 4.39
C PRO A 383 -23.83 -14.61 5.20
N PRO A 384 -24.76 -15.33 4.55
CA PRO A 384 -25.42 -16.46 5.16
C PRO A 384 -24.42 -17.49 5.68
N ARG A 385 -24.62 -17.98 6.90
CA ARG A 385 -23.78 -19.02 7.50
C ARG A 385 -23.91 -20.32 6.69
N PRO A 386 -22.80 -20.96 6.32
CA PRO A 386 -22.83 -22.30 5.72
C PRO A 386 -23.49 -23.32 6.65
N GLU A 387 -24.27 -24.23 6.08
CA GLU A 387 -24.97 -25.28 6.84
C GLU A 387 -24.00 -26.24 7.56
N GLU A 388 -22.78 -26.37 7.07
CA GLU A 388 -21.74 -27.22 7.65
C GLU A 388 -21.14 -26.66 8.95
N LEU A 389 -21.44 -25.40 9.29
CA LEU A 389 -21.01 -24.78 10.54
C LEU A 389 -22.10 -24.86 11.59
N GLU A 390 -21.71 -25.05 12.84
CA GLU A 390 -22.63 -25.06 13.97
C GLU A 390 -23.44 -23.76 14.07
N GLU A 391 -24.63 -23.83 14.64
CA GLU A 391 -25.56 -22.71 14.71
C GLU A 391 -25.00 -21.49 15.45
N ASN A 392 -24.16 -21.72 16.45
CA ASN A 392 -23.51 -20.70 17.27
C ASN A 392 -22.13 -20.26 16.71
N HIS A 393 -21.68 -20.78 15.56
CA HIS A 393 -20.40 -20.39 14.97
C HIS A 393 -20.41 -18.90 14.61
N PRO A 394 -19.39 -18.12 15.06
CA PRO A 394 -19.38 -16.65 14.91
C PRO A 394 -19.24 -16.19 13.45
N LEU A 395 -19.09 -17.12 12.51
CA LEU A 395 -18.82 -16.86 11.09
C LEU A 395 -17.61 -15.93 10.92
N LYS A 396 -16.45 -16.42 11.33
CA LYS A 396 -15.15 -15.78 11.12
C LYS A 396 -14.08 -16.83 10.95
N GLY A 397 -12.92 -16.46 10.34
CA GLY A 397 -11.77 -17.36 10.21
C GLY A 397 -11.14 -17.68 11.56
N GLU A 398 -10.50 -18.84 11.66
CA GLU A 398 -9.77 -19.22 12.87
C GLU A 398 -8.61 -18.26 13.13
N GLY A 399 -8.54 -17.69 14.34
CA GLY A 399 -7.54 -16.70 14.71
C GLY A 399 -7.87 -15.26 14.31
N GLU A 400 -9.07 -15.03 13.71
CA GLU A 400 -9.56 -13.68 13.48
C GLU A 400 -10.08 -13.06 14.78
N GLU A 401 -9.59 -11.87 15.12
CA GLU A 401 -10.03 -11.17 16.33
C GLU A 401 -11.39 -10.51 16.09
N GLU A 402 -11.59 -9.94 14.92
CA GLU A 402 -12.82 -9.25 14.54
C GLU A 402 -13.81 -10.18 13.82
N ASP A 403 -15.04 -9.73 13.70
CA ASP A 403 -16.11 -10.44 13.01
C ASP A 403 -15.98 -10.34 11.47
N GLU A 404 -14.81 -10.73 10.96
CA GLU A 404 -14.41 -10.67 9.56
C GLU A 404 -14.07 -12.05 9.01
N GLY A 405 -14.04 -12.21 7.68
CA GLY A 405 -13.65 -13.47 7.09
C GLY A 405 -13.73 -13.53 5.57
N LEU A 406 -13.28 -14.65 5.04
CA LEU A 406 -13.26 -14.97 3.62
C LEU A 406 -13.67 -16.42 3.41
N LEU A 407 -14.69 -16.67 2.59
CA LEU A 407 -15.24 -17.98 2.31
C LEU A 407 -15.21 -18.27 0.81
N PHE A 408 -14.55 -19.34 0.42
CA PHE A 408 -14.59 -19.92 -0.93
C PHE A 408 -15.58 -21.07 -0.96
N VAL A 409 -16.44 -21.11 -1.97
CA VAL A 409 -17.43 -22.17 -2.20
C VAL A 409 -17.19 -22.79 -3.56
N GLY A 410 -16.77 -24.04 -3.56
CA GLY A 410 -16.56 -24.87 -4.74
C GLY A 410 -17.63 -25.96 -4.89
N ASP A 411 -17.56 -26.71 -5.99
CA ASP A 411 -18.52 -27.77 -6.30
C ASP A 411 -18.43 -28.95 -5.31
N HIS A 412 -17.27 -29.14 -4.65
CA HIS A 412 -17.02 -30.27 -3.76
C HIS A 412 -16.75 -29.90 -2.31
N GLY A 413 -16.82 -28.61 -1.94
CA GLY A 413 -16.59 -28.17 -0.56
C GLY A 413 -16.43 -26.68 -0.42
N LYS A 414 -16.04 -26.26 0.78
CA LYS A 414 -15.85 -24.86 1.12
C LYS A 414 -14.57 -24.70 1.93
N ILE A 415 -13.93 -23.52 1.81
CA ILE A 415 -12.78 -23.12 2.63
C ILE A 415 -13.14 -21.82 3.33
N LEU A 416 -13.08 -21.81 4.65
CA LEU A 416 -13.22 -20.64 5.50
C LEU A 416 -11.83 -20.17 5.94
N CYS A 417 -11.56 -18.86 5.80
CA CYS A 417 -10.29 -18.22 6.13
C CYS A 417 -10.52 -16.99 7.01
N THR A 418 -9.44 -16.48 7.61
CA THR A 418 -9.44 -15.10 8.11
C THR A 418 -9.73 -14.13 6.97
N PHE A 419 -9.99 -12.87 7.30
CA PHE A 419 -10.39 -11.82 6.34
C PHE A 419 -9.56 -11.78 5.05
N ASN A 420 -8.27 -11.94 5.17
CA ASN A 420 -7.32 -11.84 4.06
C ASN A 420 -6.77 -13.19 3.54
N GLY A 421 -7.41 -14.29 3.88
CA GLY A 421 -7.05 -15.63 3.42
C GLY A 421 -6.07 -16.38 4.33
N GLY A 422 -5.85 -15.89 5.55
CA GLY A 422 -5.06 -16.60 6.56
C GLY A 422 -5.80 -17.83 7.12
N ASN A 423 -5.04 -18.76 7.69
CA ASN A 423 -5.55 -19.96 8.39
C ASN A 423 -6.68 -20.69 7.63
N PRO A 424 -6.48 -21.10 6.36
CA PRO A 424 -7.52 -21.76 5.58
C PRO A 424 -7.95 -23.08 6.23
N LYS A 425 -9.27 -23.29 6.34
CA LYS A 425 -9.89 -24.50 6.86
C LYS A 425 -10.95 -25.03 5.90
N LEU A 426 -10.86 -26.30 5.55
CA LEU A 426 -11.95 -27.01 4.87
C LEU A 426 -13.11 -27.18 5.85
N ILE A 427 -14.32 -26.94 5.39
CA ILE A 427 -15.56 -27.19 6.14
C ILE A 427 -16.44 -28.20 5.39
N PRO A 428 -17.08 -29.14 6.11
CA PRO A 428 -17.03 -29.35 7.57
C PRO A 428 -15.66 -29.87 8.06
N GLN A 429 -15.44 -29.86 9.37
CA GLN A 429 -14.18 -30.28 10.00
C GLN A 429 -13.74 -31.70 9.59
N THR A 430 -14.68 -32.63 9.38
CA THR A 430 -14.40 -33.99 8.91
C THR A 430 -13.67 -34.04 7.56
N LYS A 431 -13.90 -33.04 6.71
CA LYS A 431 -13.12 -32.89 5.47
C LYS A 431 -11.69 -32.45 5.75
N MET A 432 -11.50 -31.51 6.68
CA MET A 432 -10.18 -31.06 7.08
C MET A 432 -9.35 -32.18 7.69
N ASP A 433 -9.95 -33.01 8.55
CA ASP A 433 -9.29 -34.13 9.22
C ASP A 433 -8.78 -35.18 8.23
N GLY A 434 -9.49 -35.41 7.13
CA GLY A 434 -9.14 -36.35 6.08
C GLY A 434 -8.27 -35.77 4.95
N TYR A 435 -8.05 -34.47 4.94
CA TYR A 435 -7.39 -33.79 3.82
C TYR A 435 -5.87 -33.92 3.88
N LYS A 436 -5.30 -34.45 2.79
CA LYS A 436 -3.85 -34.49 2.58
C LYS A 436 -3.44 -33.26 1.78
N GLN A 437 -2.70 -32.36 2.43
CA GLN A 437 -2.20 -31.16 1.76
C GLN A 437 -1.30 -31.53 0.58
N PRO A 438 -1.43 -30.83 -0.56
CA PRO A 438 -0.56 -31.03 -1.71
C PRO A 438 0.88 -30.56 -1.40
N PRO A 439 1.86 -30.99 -2.20
CA PRO A 439 3.21 -30.45 -2.12
C PRO A 439 3.23 -28.94 -2.33
N LYS A 440 4.15 -28.26 -1.66
CA LYS A 440 4.41 -26.84 -1.86
C LYS A 440 5.05 -26.60 -3.22
N THR A 441 4.32 -26.02 -4.16
CA THR A 441 4.76 -25.81 -5.56
C THR A 441 5.16 -24.37 -5.84
N MET A 442 4.58 -23.41 -5.11
CA MET A 442 4.90 -22.00 -5.30
C MET A 442 6.21 -21.61 -4.60
N PRO A 443 7.06 -20.75 -5.20
CA PRO A 443 8.20 -20.15 -4.52
C PRO A 443 7.74 -19.36 -3.29
N ARG A 444 8.45 -19.50 -2.17
CA ARG A 444 8.19 -18.72 -0.96
C ARG A 444 8.85 -17.36 -1.03
N SER A 445 8.16 -16.34 -0.55
CA SER A 445 8.62 -14.96 -0.57
C SER A 445 9.58 -14.66 0.59
N PRO A 446 10.60 -13.83 0.38
CA PRO A 446 11.41 -13.30 1.47
C PRO A 446 10.71 -12.21 2.28
N GLY A 447 9.50 -11.81 1.90
CA GLY A 447 8.73 -10.72 2.49
C GLY A 447 8.47 -9.57 1.51
N ASN A 448 7.38 -8.84 1.75
CA ASN A 448 6.88 -7.81 0.85
C ASN A 448 7.90 -6.67 0.59
N GLU A 449 8.49 -6.16 1.66
CA GLU A 449 9.52 -5.12 1.59
C GLU A 449 10.78 -5.64 0.92
N ARG A 450 11.18 -6.88 1.23
CA ARG A 450 12.41 -7.48 0.71
C ARG A 450 12.32 -7.75 -0.80
N GLU A 451 11.20 -8.28 -1.29
CA GLU A 451 10.99 -8.46 -2.74
C GLU A 451 11.21 -7.16 -3.52
N TRP A 452 10.67 -6.05 -3.01
CA TRP A 452 10.81 -4.77 -3.66
C TRP A 452 12.25 -4.22 -3.60
N LEU A 453 12.90 -4.29 -2.43
CA LEU A 453 14.29 -3.86 -2.26
C LEU A 453 15.25 -4.64 -3.17
N ASP A 454 15.04 -5.96 -3.30
CA ASP A 454 15.84 -6.79 -4.20
C ASP A 454 15.63 -6.39 -5.67
N ALA A 455 14.39 -6.08 -6.06
CA ALA A 455 14.09 -5.57 -7.40
C ALA A 455 14.70 -4.18 -7.66
N CYS A 456 14.71 -3.27 -6.67
CA CYS A 456 15.38 -1.97 -6.76
C CYS A 456 16.88 -2.10 -7.06
N LYS A 457 17.49 -3.18 -6.59
CA LYS A 457 18.92 -3.49 -6.82
C LYS A 457 19.18 -4.29 -8.10
N GLY A 458 18.20 -4.42 -8.97
CA GLY A 458 18.32 -5.13 -10.25
C GLY A 458 18.07 -6.64 -10.15
N GLY A 459 17.39 -7.11 -9.11
CA GLY A 459 16.92 -8.48 -8.98
C GLY A 459 15.99 -8.86 -10.15
N LYS A 460 16.08 -10.12 -10.61
CA LYS A 460 15.32 -10.62 -11.77
C LYS A 460 13.87 -10.95 -11.47
N VAL A 461 13.54 -11.14 -10.18
CA VAL A 461 12.18 -11.49 -9.76
C VAL A 461 11.36 -10.21 -9.66
N LYS A 462 10.26 -10.16 -10.41
CA LYS A 462 9.30 -9.06 -10.34
C LYS A 462 8.56 -9.15 -9.00
N PRO A 463 8.44 -8.05 -8.24
CA PRO A 463 7.70 -8.05 -6.98
C PRO A 463 6.27 -8.54 -7.16
N GLY A 464 5.79 -9.35 -6.23
CA GLY A 464 4.47 -9.97 -6.33
C GLY A 464 3.32 -8.96 -6.35
N GLY A 465 3.43 -7.84 -5.64
CA GLY A 465 2.46 -6.73 -5.62
C GLY A 465 2.83 -5.59 -6.59
N ASN A 466 3.49 -5.88 -7.71
CA ASN A 466 3.81 -4.86 -8.71
C ASN A 466 2.56 -4.14 -9.25
N PHE A 467 2.73 -2.91 -9.73
CA PHE A 467 1.60 -2.05 -10.11
C PHE A 467 0.78 -2.53 -11.30
N GLU A 468 1.30 -3.40 -12.15
CA GLU A 468 0.51 -3.99 -13.24
C GLU A 468 -0.55 -4.96 -12.70
N PHE A 469 -0.17 -5.83 -11.76
CA PHE A 469 -1.11 -6.71 -11.09
C PHE A 469 -2.02 -5.93 -10.13
N SER A 470 -1.45 -5.13 -9.24
CA SER A 470 -2.22 -4.40 -8.23
C SER A 470 -3.12 -3.32 -8.83
N GLY A 471 -2.77 -2.75 -9.99
CA GLY A 471 -3.63 -1.84 -10.74
C GLY A 471 -4.91 -2.53 -11.21
N MET A 472 -4.81 -3.74 -11.76
CA MET A 472 -5.98 -4.52 -12.17
C MET A 472 -6.89 -4.87 -10.99
N VAL A 473 -6.32 -5.26 -9.86
CA VAL A 473 -7.07 -5.53 -8.63
C VAL A 473 -7.77 -4.27 -8.14
N THR A 474 -7.06 -3.13 -8.14
CA THR A 474 -7.59 -1.83 -7.69
C THR A 474 -8.68 -1.30 -8.63
N GLU A 475 -8.55 -1.47 -9.96
CA GLU A 475 -9.63 -1.15 -10.92
C GLU A 475 -10.94 -1.86 -10.52
N THR A 476 -10.85 -3.17 -10.23
CA THR A 476 -12.02 -3.96 -9.85
C THR A 476 -12.61 -3.53 -8.51
N LEU A 477 -11.77 -3.31 -7.52
CA LEU A 477 -12.19 -2.85 -6.21
C LEU A 477 -12.95 -1.52 -6.32
N LEU A 478 -12.40 -0.55 -7.03
CA LEU A 478 -12.98 0.79 -7.18
C LEU A 478 -14.28 0.80 -8.01
N LEU A 479 -14.50 -0.18 -8.92
CA LEU A 479 -15.81 -0.38 -9.56
C LEU A 479 -16.91 -0.63 -8.53
N GLY A 480 -16.62 -1.32 -7.44
CA GLY A 480 -17.56 -1.50 -6.34
C GLY A 480 -17.94 -0.19 -5.68
N ASN A 481 -16.97 0.70 -5.45
CA ASN A 481 -17.24 2.05 -4.94
C ASN A 481 -18.14 2.85 -5.89
N VAL A 482 -17.87 2.81 -7.19
CA VAL A 482 -18.71 3.47 -8.21
C VAL A 482 -20.13 2.88 -8.21
N ALA A 483 -20.27 1.55 -8.17
CA ALA A 483 -21.57 0.89 -8.12
C ALA A 483 -22.35 1.27 -6.85
N SER A 484 -21.67 1.37 -5.69
CA SER A 484 -22.26 1.78 -4.42
C SER A 484 -22.76 3.22 -4.46
N GLN A 485 -22.01 4.14 -5.06
CA GLN A 485 -22.39 5.55 -5.19
C GLN A 485 -23.60 5.74 -6.12
N VAL A 486 -23.68 5.02 -7.25
CA VAL A 486 -24.81 5.16 -8.18
C VAL A 486 -26.01 4.28 -7.81
N GLY A 487 -25.81 3.18 -7.04
CA GLY A 487 -26.84 2.25 -6.62
C GLY A 487 -27.52 1.50 -7.76
N GLN A 488 -26.78 1.23 -8.81
CA GLN A 488 -27.27 0.52 -10.00
C GLN A 488 -26.20 -0.47 -10.48
N ARG A 489 -26.64 -1.49 -11.23
CA ARG A 489 -25.74 -2.43 -11.89
C ARG A 489 -24.91 -1.72 -12.96
N LEU A 490 -23.60 -1.97 -12.93
CA LEU A 490 -22.65 -1.53 -13.92
C LEU A 490 -22.17 -2.72 -14.75
N ASP A 491 -22.32 -2.66 -16.05
CA ASP A 491 -21.62 -3.54 -16.98
C ASP A 491 -20.29 -2.88 -17.32
N TRP A 492 -19.19 -3.65 -17.26
CA TRP A 492 -17.83 -3.12 -17.33
C TRP A 492 -17.10 -3.54 -18.60
N ASP A 493 -16.76 -2.59 -19.43
CA ASP A 493 -15.80 -2.76 -20.54
C ASP A 493 -14.41 -2.28 -20.11
N ARG A 494 -13.62 -3.22 -19.62
CA ARG A 494 -12.25 -2.95 -19.17
C ARG A 494 -11.36 -2.38 -20.26
N SER A 495 -11.52 -2.83 -21.50
CA SER A 495 -10.66 -2.44 -22.62
C SER A 495 -10.77 -0.95 -22.92
N ASN A 496 -11.98 -0.42 -22.83
CA ASN A 496 -12.28 0.98 -23.13
C ASN A 496 -12.48 1.85 -21.87
N LEU A 497 -12.32 1.30 -20.65
CA LEU A 497 -12.64 1.98 -19.38
C LEU A 497 -14.07 2.55 -19.37
N LYS A 498 -15.04 1.74 -19.81
CA LYS A 498 -16.44 2.19 -19.97
C LYS A 498 -17.38 1.39 -19.08
N VAL A 499 -18.36 2.12 -18.57
CA VAL A 499 -19.56 1.57 -17.91
C VAL A 499 -20.81 1.96 -18.70
N ASN A 500 -21.88 1.20 -18.52
CA ASN A 500 -23.16 1.39 -19.22
C ASN A 500 -23.98 2.61 -18.77
N LEU A 501 -23.53 3.36 -17.74
CA LEU A 501 -24.24 4.51 -17.17
C LEU A 501 -23.38 5.77 -17.20
N ASP A 502 -23.90 6.86 -17.79
CA ASP A 502 -23.19 8.15 -17.89
C ASP A 502 -22.87 8.77 -16.53
N SER A 503 -23.76 8.61 -15.54
CA SER A 503 -23.50 9.07 -14.17
C SER A 503 -22.31 8.37 -13.51
N ALA A 504 -22.19 7.07 -13.71
CA ALA A 504 -21.08 6.26 -13.23
C ALA A 504 -19.80 6.53 -14.04
N GLN A 505 -19.90 6.78 -15.35
CA GLN A 505 -18.75 7.07 -16.21
C GLN A 505 -17.94 8.28 -15.72
N LYS A 506 -18.60 9.28 -15.17
CA LYS A 506 -17.92 10.46 -14.58
C LYS A 506 -17.07 10.11 -13.36
N LEU A 507 -17.44 9.05 -12.65
CA LEU A 507 -16.70 8.56 -11.46
C LEU A 507 -15.52 7.65 -11.82
N VAL A 508 -15.48 7.10 -13.05
CA VAL A 508 -14.33 6.34 -13.55
C VAL A 508 -13.09 7.22 -13.67
N ASN A 509 -13.26 8.46 -14.12
CA ASN A 509 -12.20 9.45 -14.26
C ASN A 509 -12.71 10.84 -13.88
N PRO A 510 -12.89 11.14 -12.59
CA PRO A 510 -13.35 12.45 -12.15
C PRO A 510 -12.33 13.54 -12.48
N GLN A 511 -12.85 14.77 -12.61
CA GLN A 511 -12.02 15.94 -12.89
C GLN A 511 -11.08 16.23 -11.70
N ARG A 512 -9.83 16.50 -12.01
CA ARG A 512 -8.81 16.89 -11.05
C ARG A 512 -8.60 18.39 -11.04
N ARG A 513 -8.11 18.88 -9.94
CA ARG A 513 -7.64 20.26 -9.83
C ARG A 513 -6.43 20.48 -10.74
N SER A 514 -6.39 21.64 -11.41
CA SER A 514 -5.27 22.03 -12.29
C SER A 514 -3.92 22.00 -11.56
N GLY A 515 -2.90 21.48 -12.23
CA GLY A 515 -1.55 21.27 -11.69
C GLY A 515 -1.36 19.97 -10.88
N TRP A 516 -2.38 19.07 -10.89
CA TRP A 516 -2.36 17.77 -10.23
C TRP A 516 -2.64 16.61 -11.19
N GLU A 517 -2.41 16.80 -12.48
CA GLU A 517 -2.55 15.79 -13.52
C GLU A 517 -1.52 14.66 -13.33
N LEU A 518 -1.81 13.47 -13.93
CA LEU A 518 -0.90 12.31 -13.88
C LEU A 518 0.20 12.38 -14.92
#